data_e5099b16be96eecdf6d7740e9b20dafe
#
_entry.id   e5099b16be96eecdf6d7740e9b20dafe
#
_cell.length_a   1.000
_cell.length_b   1.000
_cell.length_c   1.000
_cell.angle_alpha   90.00
_cell.angle_beta   90.00
_cell.angle_gamma   90.00
#
_symmetry.space_group_name_H-M   'P 1'
#
loop_
_entity.id
_entity.type
_entity.pdbx_description
1 polymer ?
#
loop_
_entity_poly.entity_id
_entity_poly.type
_entity_poly.pdbx_seq_one_letter_code
_entity_poly.pdbx_strand_id
1 'polypeptide(L)'
;MKTYLIVILLLIVQVSFGQEAIKKVEEDKFTKEKINGVYIPKDLKDCFKQIDSFWDKKTKEKVKNWTESEFAGNVHFSFGMWMRNNWQLWGGSRLSKYFNKLEVHHPDDMSGIIIHSYHRYLAGKKIKLDEQIGYYQAYWKVSKTPTKKDYPKGVKNLEFNTSMGYKLKKNNYRGAIHVQTNSKTDKVWIYDYHFGWKQITKTQLKEFIEANS
;
A
#
# COMPACT_ATOMS: atom_id res chain seq x y z
N MET A 1 -48.88 -13.76 -17.84
CA MET A 1 -48.25 -12.49 -17.42
C MET A 1 -48.10 -12.37 -15.90
N LYS A 2 -49.15 -12.52 -15.11
CA LYS A 2 -49.09 -12.36 -13.63
C LYS A 2 -48.12 -13.33 -12.95
N THR A 3 -48.00 -14.57 -13.39
CA THR A 3 -47.12 -15.60 -12.80
C THR A 3 -45.64 -15.28 -13.01
N TYR A 4 -45.24 -14.77 -14.18
CA TYR A 4 -43.84 -14.36 -14.44
C TYR A 4 -43.43 -13.14 -13.62
N LEU A 5 -44.37 -12.22 -13.37
CA LEU A 5 -44.11 -11.04 -12.54
C LEU A 5 -43.82 -11.44 -11.09
N ILE A 6 -44.54 -12.42 -10.54
CA ILE A 6 -44.35 -12.96 -9.20
C ILE A 6 -42.99 -13.66 -9.08
N VAL A 7 -42.58 -14.46 -10.07
CA VAL A 7 -41.29 -15.13 -10.09
C VAL A 7 -40.13 -14.12 -10.14
N ILE A 8 -40.26 -13.11 -10.98
CA ILE A 8 -39.24 -12.03 -11.06
C ILE A 8 -39.15 -11.26 -9.73
N LEU A 9 -40.26 -10.95 -9.09
CA LEU A 9 -40.29 -10.27 -7.80
C LEU A 9 -39.60 -11.10 -6.69
N LEU A 10 -39.85 -12.41 -6.66
CA LEU A 10 -39.25 -13.35 -5.72
C LEU A 10 -37.73 -13.45 -5.94
N LEU A 11 -37.24 -13.45 -7.18
CA LEU A 11 -35.82 -13.47 -7.51
C LEU A 11 -35.13 -12.18 -7.06
N ILE A 12 -35.77 -11.01 -7.28
CA ILE A 12 -35.22 -9.70 -6.84
C ILE A 12 -35.12 -9.66 -5.31
N VAL A 13 -36.13 -10.17 -4.61
CA VAL A 13 -36.12 -10.21 -3.13
C VAL A 13 -35.00 -11.11 -2.62
N GLN A 14 -34.79 -12.31 -3.20
CA GLN A 14 -33.72 -13.21 -2.81
C GLN A 14 -32.32 -12.61 -3.05
N VAL A 15 -32.12 -11.91 -4.16
CA VAL A 15 -30.85 -11.21 -4.47
C VAL A 15 -30.59 -10.10 -3.46
N SER A 16 -31.62 -9.33 -3.09
CA SER A 16 -31.48 -8.25 -2.10
C SER A 16 -31.13 -8.80 -0.71
N PHE A 17 -31.77 -9.85 -0.25
CA PHE A 17 -31.43 -10.50 1.03
C PHE A 17 -30.02 -11.11 1.02
N GLY A 18 -29.60 -11.70 -0.11
CA GLY A 18 -28.23 -12.20 -0.27
C GLY A 18 -27.19 -11.09 -0.18
N GLN A 19 -27.42 -9.95 -0.80
CA GLN A 19 -26.52 -8.80 -0.76
C GLN A 19 -26.45 -8.16 0.63
N GLU A 20 -27.55 -8.03 1.35
CA GLU A 20 -27.56 -7.55 2.73
C GLU A 20 -26.82 -8.49 3.68
N ALA A 21 -26.99 -9.79 3.54
CA ALA A 21 -26.28 -10.79 4.34
C ALA A 21 -24.76 -10.73 4.09
N ILE A 22 -24.32 -10.63 2.83
CA ILE A 22 -22.90 -10.48 2.47
C ILE A 22 -22.35 -9.18 3.06
N LYS A 23 -23.05 -8.07 2.89
CA LYS A 23 -22.64 -6.77 3.44
C LYS A 23 -22.50 -6.80 4.96
N LYS A 24 -23.44 -7.45 5.65
CA LYS A 24 -23.39 -7.61 7.12
C LYS A 24 -22.21 -8.46 7.58
N VAL A 25 -21.89 -9.57 6.86
CA VAL A 25 -20.72 -10.39 7.14
C VAL A 25 -19.42 -9.64 6.88
N GLU A 26 -19.37 -8.83 5.83
CA GLU A 26 -18.20 -7.98 5.55
C GLU A 26 -18.00 -6.86 6.58
N GLU A 27 -19.07 -6.21 7.01
CA GLU A 27 -19.00 -5.18 8.06
C GLU A 27 -18.59 -5.78 9.41
N ASP A 28 -19.01 -7.00 9.72
CA ASP A 28 -18.72 -7.69 10.97
C ASP A 28 -17.21 -7.95 11.16
N LYS A 29 -16.47 -8.33 10.11
CA LYS A 29 -15.01 -8.55 10.20
C LYS A 29 -14.23 -7.30 10.63
N PHE A 30 -14.70 -6.10 10.27
CA PHE A 30 -14.08 -4.83 10.62
C PHE A 30 -14.36 -4.34 12.05
N THR A 31 -15.14 -5.10 12.82
CA THR A 31 -15.48 -4.80 14.20
C THR A 31 -15.02 -5.88 15.17
N LYS A 32 -14.77 -7.09 14.68
CA LYS A 32 -14.38 -8.25 15.51
C LYS A 32 -13.09 -8.00 16.30
N GLU A 33 -13.14 -8.32 17.58
CA GLU A 33 -11.95 -8.31 18.43
C GLU A 33 -11.07 -9.53 18.25
N LYS A 34 -11.65 -10.67 17.82
CA LYS A 34 -10.92 -11.90 17.55
C LYS A 34 -11.37 -12.48 16.21
N ILE A 35 -10.40 -12.93 15.42
CA ILE A 35 -10.61 -13.66 14.18
C ILE A 35 -9.75 -14.93 14.27
N ASN A 36 -10.35 -16.09 14.03
CA ASN A 36 -9.70 -17.39 14.14
C ASN A 36 -8.95 -17.57 15.49
N GLY A 37 -9.53 -17.10 16.59
CA GLY A 37 -8.93 -17.18 17.92
C GLY A 37 -7.84 -16.14 18.22
N VAL A 38 -7.37 -15.40 17.22
CA VAL A 38 -6.33 -14.37 17.39
C VAL A 38 -6.98 -13.01 17.67
N TYR A 39 -6.49 -12.32 18.70
CA TYR A 39 -6.89 -10.96 18.98
C TYR A 39 -6.37 -10.01 17.90
N ILE A 40 -7.24 -9.17 17.39
CA ILE A 40 -6.93 -8.18 16.37
C ILE A 40 -6.78 -6.81 17.04
N PRO A 41 -5.63 -6.15 17.00
CA PRO A 41 -5.49 -4.80 17.52
C PRO A 41 -6.45 -3.82 16.84
N LYS A 42 -6.93 -2.82 17.58
CA LYS A 42 -7.84 -1.81 17.01
C LYS A 42 -7.12 -0.60 16.40
N ASP A 43 -5.89 -0.33 16.85
CA ASP A 43 -5.05 0.79 16.45
C ASP A 43 -3.57 0.50 16.69
N LEU A 44 -2.70 1.44 16.34
CA LEU A 44 -1.24 1.30 16.48
C LEU A 44 -0.80 1.12 17.94
N LYS A 45 -1.42 1.82 18.88
CA LYS A 45 -1.10 1.70 20.32
C LYS A 45 -1.48 0.32 20.86
N ASP A 46 -2.56 -0.23 20.37
CA ASP A 46 -3.01 -1.57 20.73
C ASP A 46 -2.10 -2.65 20.10
N CYS A 47 -1.54 -2.40 18.91
CA CYS A 47 -0.48 -3.24 18.35
C CYS A 47 0.72 -3.34 19.31
N PHE A 48 1.17 -2.23 19.88
CA PHE A 48 2.29 -2.24 20.82
C PHE A 48 2.02 -3.10 22.04
N LYS A 49 0.83 -3.01 22.62
CA LYS A 49 0.43 -3.85 23.76
C LYS A 49 0.45 -5.35 23.40
N GLN A 50 -0.02 -5.69 22.21
CA GLN A 50 0.01 -7.08 21.75
C GLN A 50 1.44 -7.58 21.52
N ILE A 51 2.29 -6.77 20.89
CA ILE A 51 3.70 -7.13 20.68
C ILE A 51 4.42 -7.25 22.01
N ASP A 52 4.15 -6.37 22.96
CA ASP A 52 4.69 -6.43 24.32
C ASP A 52 4.32 -7.72 25.06
N SER A 53 3.16 -8.30 24.76
CA SER A 53 2.72 -9.57 25.34
C SER A 53 3.38 -10.81 24.72
N PHE A 54 3.88 -10.69 23.48
CA PHE A 54 4.54 -11.80 22.77
C PHE A 54 6.04 -11.91 23.08
N TRP A 55 6.67 -10.78 23.43
CA TRP A 55 8.12 -10.72 23.60
C TRP A 55 8.50 -10.52 25.06
N ASP A 56 9.42 -11.36 25.53
CA ASP A 56 9.99 -11.24 26.85
C ASP A 56 10.91 -10.01 26.98
N LYS A 57 11.29 -9.68 28.20
CA LYS A 57 12.17 -8.54 28.47
C LYS A 57 13.52 -8.65 27.74
N LYS A 58 14.11 -9.86 27.69
CA LYS A 58 15.41 -10.11 27.06
C LYS A 58 15.33 -9.84 25.54
N THR A 59 14.30 -10.31 24.89
CA THR A 59 14.05 -10.06 23.46
C THR A 59 13.87 -8.56 23.19
N LYS A 60 13.06 -7.87 24.00
CA LYS A 60 12.83 -6.42 23.84
C LYS A 60 14.12 -5.61 24.01
N GLU A 61 14.94 -5.90 25.01
CA GLU A 61 16.24 -5.24 25.19
C GLU A 61 17.21 -5.54 24.05
N LYS A 62 17.23 -6.76 23.53
CA LYS A 62 18.07 -7.12 22.37
C LYS A 62 17.68 -6.29 21.14
N VAL A 63 16.41 -6.28 20.76
CA VAL A 63 15.95 -5.60 19.54
C VAL A 63 15.97 -4.08 19.67
N LYS A 64 15.83 -3.52 20.87
CA LYS A 64 15.96 -2.11 21.15
C LYS A 64 17.35 -1.54 20.79
N ASN A 65 18.39 -2.37 20.92
CA ASN A 65 19.77 -1.99 20.60
C ASN A 65 20.09 -2.07 19.10
N TRP A 66 19.21 -2.59 18.28
CA TRP A 66 19.36 -2.56 16.83
C TRP A 66 19.07 -1.16 16.28
N THR A 67 19.59 -0.87 15.10
CA THR A 67 19.11 0.26 14.33
C THR A 67 17.68 -0.03 13.84
N GLU A 68 16.91 1.01 13.56
CA GLU A 68 15.55 0.86 13.04
C GLU A 68 15.52 0.06 11.73
N SER A 69 16.55 0.22 10.88
CA SER A 69 16.68 -0.51 9.63
C SER A 69 16.98 -1.99 9.84
N GLU A 70 17.90 -2.32 10.75
CA GLU A 70 18.20 -3.71 11.12
C GLU A 70 16.98 -4.40 11.72
N PHE A 71 16.27 -3.73 12.62
CA PHE A 71 15.06 -4.26 13.20
C PHE A 71 14.03 -4.56 12.11
N ALA A 72 13.71 -3.58 11.26
CA ALA A 72 12.75 -3.76 10.19
C ALA A 72 13.16 -4.88 9.22
N GLY A 73 14.41 -4.94 8.79
CA GLY A 73 14.93 -5.98 7.90
C GLY A 73 14.81 -7.39 8.49
N ASN A 74 15.15 -7.56 9.76
CA ASN A 74 15.13 -8.86 10.43
C ASN A 74 13.71 -9.39 10.71
N VAL A 75 12.74 -8.50 10.96
CA VAL A 75 11.39 -8.93 11.34
C VAL A 75 10.37 -8.87 10.20
N HIS A 76 10.67 -8.21 9.08
CA HIS A 76 9.71 -8.00 7.99
C HIS A 76 9.12 -9.30 7.42
N PHE A 77 10.00 -10.27 7.09
CA PHE A 77 9.57 -11.54 6.49
C PHE A 77 9.16 -12.60 7.51
N SER A 78 9.42 -12.39 8.78
CA SER A 78 8.99 -13.28 9.88
C SER A 78 7.78 -12.71 10.60
N PHE A 79 8.00 -11.85 11.57
CA PHE A 79 6.94 -11.27 12.39
C PHE A 79 6.02 -10.34 11.59
N GLY A 80 6.54 -9.59 10.62
CA GLY A 80 5.73 -8.78 9.71
C GLY A 80 4.74 -9.63 8.90
N MET A 81 5.19 -10.75 8.34
CA MET A 81 4.32 -11.69 7.64
C MET A 81 3.29 -12.33 8.60
N TRP A 82 3.71 -12.69 9.82
CA TRP A 82 2.80 -13.18 10.84
C TRP A 82 1.68 -12.18 11.13
N MET A 83 2.00 -10.89 11.34
CA MET A 83 1.00 -9.82 11.54
C MET A 83 0.04 -9.70 10.37
N ARG A 84 0.54 -9.69 9.14
CA ARG A 84 -0.31 -9.57 7.93
C ARG A 84 -1.34 -10.69 7.85
N ASN A 85 -0.94 -11.90 8.17
CA ASN A 85 -1.80 -13.07 8.09
C ASN A 85 -2.74 -13.18 9.31
N ASN A 86 -2.21 -13.08 10.52
CA ASN A 86 -2.96 -13.34 11.75
C ASN A 86 -3.82 -12.15 12.19
N TRP A 87 -3.38 -10.92 11.94
CA TRP A 87 -4.21 -9.73 12.15
C TRP A 87 -5.09 -9.39 10.95
N GLN A 88 -5.15 -10.29 9.97
CA GLN A 88 -6.03 -10.22 8.79
C GLN A 88 -5.92 -8.90 8.02
N LEU A 89 -4.70 -8.41 7.80
CA LEU A 89 -4.48 -7.17 7.07
C LEU A 89 -4.85 -7.33 5.59
N TRP A 90 -4.68 -8.51 5.00
CA TRP A 90 -5.11 -8.84 3.64
C TRP A 90 -6.62 -9.03 3.53
N GLY A 91 -7.20 -9.79 4.44
CA GLY A 91 -8.61 -10.18 4.41
C GLY A 91 -9.57 -9.10 4.90
N GLY A 92 -9.05 -8.06 5.49
CA GLY A 92 -9.83 -7.02 6.16
C GLY A 92 -10.09 -7.34 7.64
N SER A 93 -9.79 -6.37 8.51
CA SER A 93 -10.00 -6.45 9.95
C SER A 93 -10.18 -5.05 10.53
N ARG A 94 -10.52 -4.95 11.83
CA ARG A 94 -10.59 -3.63 12.48
C ARG A 94 -9.26 -2.87 12.44
N LEU A 95 -8.12 -3.58 12.41
CA LEU A 95 -6.81 -2.97 12.27
C LEU A 95 -6.56 -2.46 10.84
N SER A 96 -6.89 -3.25 9.81
CA SER A 96 -6.80 -2.77 8.43
C SER A 96 -7.74 -1.59 8.18
N LYS A 97 -8.95 -1.59 8.78
CA LYS A 97 -9.86 -0.44 8.73
C LYS A 97 -9.26 0.81 9.37
N TYR A 98 -8.53 0.65 10.49
CA TYR A 98 -7.78 1.76 11.09
C TYR A 98 -6.77 2.37 10.12
N PHE A 99 -5.93 1.55 9.48
CA PHE A 99 -4.94 2.02 8.51
C PHE A 99 -5.57 2.58 7.23
N ASN A 100 -6.66 1.98 6.75
CA ASN A 100 -7.40 2.49 5.58
C ASN A 100 -7.96 3.90 5.82
N LYS A 101 -8.38 4.24 7.04
CA LYS A 101 -8.77 5.61 7.39
C LYS A 101 -7.61 6.60 7.35
N LEU A 102 -6.37 6.10 7.44
CA LEU A 102 -5.14 6.88 7.30
C LEU A 102 -4.61 6.84 5.86
N GLU A 103 -5.43 6.38 4.89
CA GLU A 103 -5.06 6.23 3.48
C GLU A 103 -3.83 5.32 3.26
N VAL A 104 -3.63 4.34 4.14
CA VAL A 104 -2.64 3.26 4.01
C VAL A 104 -3.41 1.97 3.72
N HIS A 105 -3.31 1.48 2.48
CA HIS A 105 -4.16 0.38 2.00
C HIS A 105 -3.42 -0.93 1.81
N HIS A 106 -2.10 -0.89 1.59
CA HIS A 106 -1.33 -2.11 1.36
C HIS A 106 -0.88 -2.75 2.68
N PRO A 107 -1.12 -4.05 2.90
CA PRO A 107 -0.77 -4.74 4.15
C PRO A 107 0.71 -4.73 4.51
N ASP A 108 1.62 -4.73 3.51
CA ASP A 108 3.06 -4.60 3.78
C ASP A 108 3.38 -3.23 4.39
N ASP A 109 2.74 -2.16 3.92
CA ASP A 109 2.92 -0.81 4.44
C ASP A 109 2.36 -0.70 5.86
N MET A 110 1.18 -1.27 6.10
CA MET A 110 0.58 -1.34 7.44
C MET A 110 1.54 -2.03 8.42
N SER A 111 2.04 -3.21 8.06
CA SER A 111 2.99 -3.95 8.90
C SER A 111 4.34 -3.23 9.02
N GLY A 112 4.80 -2.55 7.97
CA GLY A 112 5.98 -1.70 7.99
C GLY A 112 5.87 -0.56 9.00
N ILE A 113 4.75 0.18 8.98
CA ILE A 113 4.46 1.25 9.95
C ILE A 113 4.44 0.68 11.37
N ILE A 114 3.81 -0.46 11.61
CA ILE A 114 3.78 -1.09 12.93
C ILE A 114 5.20 -1.42 13.42
N ILE A 115 6.01 -2.04 12.56
CA ILE A 115 7.39 -2.44 12.86
C ILE A 115 8.25 -1.22 13.21
N HIS A 116 8.31 -0.21 12.35
CA HIS A 116 9.09 1.00 12.59
C HIS A 116 8.62 1.74 13.84
N SER A 117 7.31 1.86 14.00
CA SER A 117 6.71 2.53 15.16
C SER A 117 6.98 1.79 16.46
N TYR A 118 6.91 0.45 16.47
CA TYR A 118 7.19 -0.32 17.66
C TYR A 118 8.66 -0.21 18.09
N HIS A 119 9.60 -0.24 17.14
CA HIS A 119 11.00 -0.02 17.46
C HIS A 119 11.25 1.37 18.07
N ARG A 120 10.63 2.43 17.51
CA ARG A 120 10.71 3.78 18.08
C ARG A 120 10.09 3.84 19.48
N TYR A 121 8.98 3.15 19.70
CA TYR A 121 8.35 3.02 21.02
C TYR A 121 9.29 2.37 22.04
N LEU A 122 9.91 1.25 21.73
CA LEU A 122 10.90 0.59 22.59
C LEU A 122 12.09 1.48 22.91
N ALA A 123 12.56 2.23 21.93
CA ALA A 123 13.70 3.15 22.06
C ALA A 123 13.33 4.48 22.75
N GLY A 124 12.07 4.71 23.13
CA GLY A 124 11.61 5.98 23.70
C GLY A 124 11.64 7.16 22.71
N LYS A 125 11.63 6.89 21.42
CA LYS A 125 11.67 7.90 20.35
C LYS A 125 10.27 8.32 19.93
N LYS A 126 10.16 9.50 19.30
CA LYS A 126 8.92 9.96 18.67
C LYS A 126 8.51 9.02 17.53
N ILE A 127 7.26 8.58 17.49
CA ILE A 127 6.74 7.64 16.48
C ILE A 127 6.75 8.22 15.07
N LYS A 128 6.46 9.52 14.92
CA LYS A 128 6.40 10.24 13.63
C LYS A 128 5.48 9.53 12.63
N LEU A 129 4.28 9.20 13.08
CA LEU A 129 3.32 8.41 12.29
C LEU A 129 2.97 9.11 10.98
N ASP A 130 2.74 10.43 11.00
CA ASP A 130 2.37 11.20 9.80
C ASP A 130 3.49 11.18 8.74
N GLU A 131 4.77 11.19 9.15
CA GLU A 131 5.89 11.07 8.21
C GLU A 131 5.92 9.68 7.56
N GLN A 132 5.63 8.61 8.31
CA GLN A 132 5.58 7.25 7.79
C GLN A 132 4.40 7.08 6.81
N ILE A 133 3.22 7.57 7.17
CA ILE A 133 2.04 7.56 6.30
C ILE A 133 2.32 8.33 5.00
N GLY A 134 2.85 9.56 5.11
CA GLY A 134 3.19 10.39 3.97
C GLY A 134 4.20 9.72 3.03
N TYR A 135 5.15 8.95 3.56
CA TYR A 135 6.10 8.17 2.76
C TYR A 135 5.37 7.16 1.87
N TYR A 136 4.49 6.32 2.42
CA TYR A 136 3.78 5.31 1.64
C TYR A 136 2.76 5.92 0.67
N GLN A 137 2.05 6.95 1.08
CA GLN A 137 1.14 7.67 0.19
C GLN A 137 1.88 8.25 -1.04
N ALA A 138 3.04 8.85 -0.83
CA ALA A 138 3.86 9.37 -1.92
C ALA A 138 4.41 8.24 -2.79
N TYR A 139 4.88 7.14 -2.20
CA TYR A 139 5.35 5.97 -2.93
C TYR A 139 4.31 5.46 -3.93
N TRP A 140 3.07 5.25 -3.48
CA TRP A 140 2.00 4.75 -4.36
C TRP A 140 1.58 5.77 -5.42
N LYS A 141 1.62 7.06 -5.10
CA LYS A 141 1.35 8.11 -6.08
C LYS A 141 2.37 8.13 -7.21
N VAL A 142 3.65 8.08 -6.87
CA VAL A 142 4.74 8.13 -7.89
C VAL A 142 4.93 6.82 -8.64
N SER A 143 4.50 5.70 -8.06
CA SER A 143 4.59 4.38 -8.69
C SER A 143 3.40 4.04 -9.59
N LYS A 144 2.38 4.90 -9.64
CA LYS A 144 1.17 4.65 -10.41
C LYS A 144 1.45 4.68 -11.91
N THR A 145 1.27 3.54 -12.56
CA THR A 145 1.37 3.45 -14.03
C THR A 145 0.21 4.20 -14.71
N PRO A 146 0.49 5.09 -15.68
CA PRO A 146 -0.58 5.75 -16.42
C PRO A 146 -1.39 4.74 -17.22
N THR A 147 -2.69 4.97 -17.30
CA THR A 147 -3.60 4.14 -18.11
C THR A 147 -3.67 4.65 -19.55
N LYS A 148 -4.19 3.85 -20.49
CA LYS A 148 -4.39 4.28 -21.89
C LYS A 148 -5.23 5.55 -22.04
N LYS A 149 -6.10 5.86 -21.06
CA LYS A 149 -6.89 7.09 -21.03
C LYS A 149 -6.05 8.34 -20.78
N ASP A 150 -4.92 8.15 -20.10
CA ASP A 150 -4.02 9.25 -19.72
C ASP A 150 -2.99 9.56 -20.82
N TYR A 151 -2.95 8.77 -21.90
CA TYR A 151 -1.96 8.93 -22.96
C TYR A 151 -2.23 10.19 -23.79
N PRO A 152 -1.17 10.96 -24.12
CA PRO A 152 -1.32 12.12 -25.00
C PRO A 152 -1.73 11.71 -26.42
N LYS A 153 -2.35 12.64 -27.14
CA LYS A 153 -2.70 12.44 -28.55
C LYS A 153 -1.43 12.14 -29.34
N GLY A 154 -1.43 11.10 -30.16
CA GLY A 154 -0.30 10.70 -30.99
C GLY A 154 0.64 9.65 -30.38
N VAL A 155 0.41 9.21 -29.13
CA VAL A 155 1.15 8.08 -28.51
C VAL A 155 0.66 6.71 -29.01
N LYS A 156 -0.34 6.70 -29.87
CA LYS A 156 -0.91 5.48 -30.46
C LYS A 156 0.17 4.68 -31.21
N ASN A 157 0.25 3.39 -30.93
CA ASN A 157 1.21 2.44 -31.52
C ASN A 157 2.69 2.66 -31.12
N LEU A 158 2.96 3.28 -29.99
CA LEU A 158 4.29 3.34 -29.40
C LEU A 158 4.53 2.13 -28.51
N GLU A 159 5.79 1.72 -28.43
CA GLU A 159 6.23 0.69 -27.50
C GLU A 159 6.33 1.26 -26.09
N PHE A 160 5.71 0.58 -25.12
CA PHE A 160 5.72 1.03 -23.72
C PHE A 160 6.77 0.27 -22.91
N ASN A 161 7.67 1.01 -22.29
CA ASN A 161 8.65 0.49 -21.35
C ASN A 161 8.56 1.22 -20.01
N THR A 162 8.55 0.47 -18.93
CA THR A 162 8.81 1.04 -17.60
C THR A 162 10.31 1.14 -17.43
N SER A 163 10.83 2.34 -17.32
CA SER A 163 12.24 2.54 -17.02
C SER A 163 12.40 3.13 -15.62
N MET A 164 13.41 2.75 -14.94
CA MET A 164 14.08 3.25 -13.75
C MET A 164 13.27 3.97 -12.66
N GLY A 165 13.52 3.49 -11.43
CA GLY A 165 13.32 4.32 -10.25
C GLY A 165 14.41 5.40 -10.11
N TYR A 166 14.04 6.60 -9.70
CA TYR A 166 14.94 7.68 -9.37
C TYR A 166 14.57 8.34 -8.05
N LYS A 167 15.55 9.01 -7.44
CA LYS A 167 15.34 9.69 -6.16
C LYS A 167 14.80 11.10 -6.39
N LEU A 168 13.63 11.40 -5.81
CA LEU A 168 13.07 12.73 -5.87
C LEU A 168 13.89 13.70 -4.98
N LYS A 169 14.24 14.85 -5.48
CA LYS A 169 14.98 15.89 -4.74
C LYS A 169 14.20 16.39 -3.52
N LYS A 170 12.87 16.44 -3.62
CA LYS A 170 11.98 16.87 -2.55
C LYS A 170 11.45 15.64 -1.81
N ASN A 171 11.68 15.55 -0.51
CA ASN A 171 11.18 14.52 0.40
C ASN A 171 11.85 13.15 0.36
N ASN A 172 12.96 12.98 -0.34
CA ASN A 172 13.72 11.72 -0.35
C ASN A 172 12.96 10.48 -0.88
N TYR A 173 11.85 10.67 -1.60
CA TYR A 173 11.07 9.60 -2.19
C TYR A 173 11.73 9.07 -3.47
N ARG A 174 11.48 7.79 -3.76
CA ARG A 174 11.83 7.22 -5.06
C ARG A 174 10.64 7.40 -6.00
N GLY A 175 10.90 7.86 -7.20
CA GLY A 175 9.96 7.92 -8.29
C GLY A 175 10.29 6.90 -9.38
N ALA A 176 9.35 6.68 -10.28
CA ALA A 176 9.56 5.92 -11.50
C ALA A 176 9.03 6.71 -12.68
N ILE A 177 9.77 6.72 -13.79
CA ILE A 177 9.26 7.24 -15.06
C ILE A 177 8.73 6.10 -15.92
N HIS A 178 7.67 6.37 -16.65
CA HIS A 178 7.14 5.47 -17.67
C HIS A 178 7.47 6.04 -19.05
N VAL A 179 8.02 5.20 -19.93
CA VAL A 179 8.57 5.62 -21.20
C VAL A 179 7.79 5.00 -22.35
N GLN A 180 7.38 5.82 -23.30
CA GLN A 180 6.81 5.42 -24.59
C GLN A 180 7.77 5.82 -25.68
N THR A 181 8.26 4.86 -26.45
CA THR A 181 9.19 5.11 -27.55
C THR A 181 8.61 4.70 -28.89
N ASN A 182 9.14 5.28 -29.96
CA ASN A 182 8.88 4.85 -31.30
C ASN A 182 10.22 4.52 -31.97
N SER A 183 10.37 3.30 -32.50
CA SER A 183 11.60 2.87 -33.16
C SER A 183 11.94 3.68 -34.44
N LYS A 184 10.92 4.26 -35.08
CA LYS A 184 11.06 4.99 -36.35
C LYS A 184 11.34 6.50 -36.19
N THR A 185 11.26 7.02 -34.98
CA THR A 185 11.46 8.45 -34.72
C THR A 185 12.32 8.67 -33.48
N ASP A 186 12.86 9.89 -33.34
CA ASP A 186 13.58 10.31 -32.11
C ASP A 186 12.65 10.75 -30.98
N LYS A 187 11.34 10.73 -31.21
CA LYS A 187 10.37 11.18 -30.21
C LYS A 187 10.16 10.14 -29.13
N VAL A 188 10.27 10.59 -27.87
CA VAL A 188 10.03 9.80 -26.66
C VAL A 188 9.03 10.55 -25.81
N TRP A 189 8.04 9.86 -25.30
CA TRP A 189 7.16 10.39 -24.27
C TRP A 189 7.54 9.78 -22.92
N ILE A 190 7.76 10.65 -21.93
CA ILE A 190 7.98 10.22 -20.56
C ILE A 190 6.82 10.69 -19.68
N TYR A 191 6.47 9.88 -18.71
CA TYR A 191 5.49 10.22 -17.67
C TYR A 191 6.12 10.07 -16.30
N ASP A 192 5.89 11.05 -15.48
CA ASP A 192 6.14 11.02 -14.04
C ASP A 192 4.99 11.68 -13.32
N TYR A 193 4.67 11.21 -12.12
CA TYR A 193 3.56 11.74 -11.33
C TYR A 193 3.64 13.25 -11.07
N HIS A 194 4.85 13.81 -10.96
CA HIS A 194 5.04 15.21 -10.60
C HIS A 194 4.86 16.17 -11.78
N PHE A 195 5.24 15.77 -12.99
CA PHE A 195 5.14 16.64 -14.16
C PHE A 195 4.18 16.12 -15.24
N GLY A 196 3.62 14.90 -15.06
CA GLY A 196 2.75 14.28 -16.05
C GLY A 196 3.49 13.83 -17.31
N TRP A 197 2.81 13.89 -18.46
CA TRP A 197 3.40 13.53 -19.74
C TRP A 197 4.25 14.67 -20.33
N LYS A 198 5.46 14.33 -20.78
CA LYS A 198 6.38 15.24 -21.46
C LYS A 198 7.00 14.55 -22.69
N GLN A 199 7.04 15.24 -23.81
CA GLN A 199 7.75 14.78 -25.00
C GLN A 199 9.20 15.26 -24.97
N ILE A 200 10.13 14.35 -25.23
CA ILE A 200 11.58 14.60 -25.27
C ILE A 200 12.21 13.82 -26.44
N THR A 201 13.49 14.01 -26.67
CA THR A 201 14.29 13.21 -27.59
C THR A 201 14.91 12.01 -26.89
N LYS A 202 15.41 11.02 -27.65
CA LYS A 202 16.17 9.89 -27.11
C LYS A 202 17.44 10.34 -26.38
N THR A 203 18.12 11.38 -26.90
CA THR A 203 19.29 11.98 -26.24
C THR A 203 18.91 12.54 -24.88
N GLN A 204 17.85 13.35 -24.80
CA GLN A 204 17.36 13.90 -23.54
C GLN A 204 16.90 12.81 -22.56
N LEU A 205 16.34 11.70 -23.04
CA LEU A 205 16.02 10.57 -22.18
C LEU A 205 17.30 9.96 -21.58
N LYS A 206 18.35 9.78 -22.38
CA LYS A 206 19.64 9.26 -21.91
C LYS A 206 20.23 10.16 -20.83
N GLU A 207 20.29 11.48 -21.07
CA GLU A 207 20.76 12.47 -20.11
C GLU A 207 19.92 12.44 -18.79
N PHE A 208 18.60 12.33 -18.93
CA PHE A 208 17.70 12.20 -17.77
C PHE A 208 18.00 10.94 -16.94
N ILE A 209 18.23 9.83 -17.61
CA ILE A 209 18.56 8.55 -16.98
C ILE A 209 19.91 8.67 -16.25
N GLU A 210 20.95 9.15 -16.92
CA GLU A 210 22.29 9.32 -16.35
C GLU A 210 22.31 10.29 -15.14
N ALA A 211 21.52 11.35 -15.19
CA ALA A 211 21.41 12.32 -14.08
C ALA A 211 20.65 11.80 -12.86
N ASN A 212 19.91 10.70 -12.99
CA ASN A 212 19.01 10.15 -11.96
C ASN A 212 19.29 8.68 -11.61
N SER A 213 20.37 8.09 -12.17
CA SER A 213 20.88 6.74 -11.82
C SER A 213 21.85 6.76 -10.63
#